data_629facef574d6f7392d8ef3fdbf724db
#
_entry.id   629facef574d6f7392d8ef3fdbf724db
#
_cell.length_a   1.000
_cell.length_b   1.000
_cell.length_c   1.000
_cell.angle_alpha   90.00
_cell.angle_beta   90.00
_cell.angle_gamma   90.00
#
_symmetry.space_group_name_H-M   'P 1'
#
loop_
_entity.id
_entity.type
_entity.pdbx_description
1 polymer ?
#
loop_
_entity_poly.entity_id
_entity_poly.type
_entity_poly.pdbx_seq_one_letter_code
_entity_poly.pdbx_strand_id
1 'polypeptide(L)'
;MTVLPHDPVRERMLAQDLLDALWQEDLYGMRKHCRVVAADDAALAALAVDLGAAGTLLWLGRRLDGPRPLQLGAGDDRPPVVLQRDGSAMALGAAAALEALQSADWWPGRSQRLQTLFALAEAQAAQTLAHEPAILDRLAAAPRSLLSWEAVCCLRDRPFHPLARAKAWGDAAGPHAGFDAESGQPVWLHWIAVPLHRVRTGSAMEASAQPLARSLLQSDELDRLAARAQAAGAQRGYLWMPAHPWQWQQQAHVATDSGQAPCIDLGGGIGAAYPTASLRSLVMHEHPGLHLKLSLGMQALGASRTLPVRYLHNGALAQQCVAQLRDRDPWLAQHLLLCDERDWWALRQHEPLIAEPGDLACVLRRYPGDLAPGTWLLPMAACAALTASNDLPALRRSSCTDAAQAWATFRRIAALLLETGLRCFANGVMPELHGQNVVLVVGEDGPRALLLRDHDTLRICPSLLAEAGVDVPAYAVDTSTPNTLVLDAPPQLLAYFQTLAIEVNLYAIAAAIAVAFDSDERLGWRILGEEIATLLPAGTGNRTTEIARAALLDAPDWPFKQLLAPLLARETAGTGMPSALGSLRNPLHDNGVPS
;
A
#
# COMPACT_ATOMS: atom_id res chain seq x y z
N MET A 1 23.31 5.08 -17.62
CA MET A 1 22.48 5.77 -16.63
C MET A 1 22.76 7.27 -16.71
N THR A 2 21.75 8.09 -16.95
CA THR A 2 21.88 9.55 -16.89
C THR A 2 22.04 9.92 -15.42
N VAL A 3 23.11 10.64 -15.07
CA VAL A 3 23.30 11.14 -13.71
C VAL A 3 22.21 12.20 -13.45
N LEU A 4 21.33 11.94 -12.51
CA LEU A 4 20.29 12.90 -12.11
C LEU A 4 20.95 14.09 -11.39
N PRO A 5 20.48 15.34 -11.61
CA PRO A 5 20.97 16.47 -10.85
C PRO A 5 20.72 16.27 -9.35
N HIS A 6 21.64 16.81 -8.54
CA HIS A 6 21.53 16.74 -7.09
C HIS A 6 20.28 17.51 -6.63
N ASP A 7 19.39 16.83 -5.88
CA ASP A 7 18.20 17.40 -5.28
C ASP A 7 18.18 17.04 -3.77
N PRO A 8 18.40 18.02 -2.88
CA PRO A 8 18.50 17.76 -1.45
C PRO A 8 17.25 17.11 -0.83
N VAL A 9 16.05 17.42 -1.35
CA VAL A 9 14.79 16.85 -0.87
C VAL A 9 14.73 15.38 -1.21
N ARG A 10 15.00 15.02 -2.48
CA ARG A 10 15.04 13.64 -2.95
C ARG A 10 16.07 12.82 -2.17
N GLU A 11 17.30 13.33 -2.05
CA GLU A 11 18.38 12.65 -1.35
C GLU A 11 18.03 12.36 0.11
N ARG A 12 17.50 13.36 0.82
CA ARG A 12 17.08 13.20 2.22
C ARG A 12 15.95 12.18 2.37
N MET A 13 14.94 12.22 1.49
CA MET A 13 13.81 11.30 1.52
C MET A 13 14.26 9.86 1.30
N LEU A 14 15.10 9.60 0.30
CA LEU A 14 15.61 8.26 0.01
C LEU A 14 16.58 7.76 1.08
N ALA A 15 17.43 8.64 1.61
CA ALA A 15 18.31 8.32 2.72
C ALA A 15 17.49 7.94 3.98
N GLN A 16 16.43 8.69 4.29
CA GLN A 16 15.54 8.38 5.42
C GLN A 16 14.89 7.00 5.25
N ASP A 17 14.27 6.74 4.09
CA ASP A 17 13.62 5.44 3.84
C ASP A 17 14.62 4.27 3.86
N LEU A 18 15.86 4.51 3.41
CA LEU A 18 16.94 3.52 3.49
C LEU A 18 17.33 3.22 4.93
N LEU A 19 17.61 4.26 5.73
CA LEU A 19 17.96 4.11 7.15
C LEU A 19 16.83 3.41 7.92
N ASP A 20 15.60 3.85 7.73
CA ASP A 20 14.44 3.30 8.44
C ASP A 20 14.26 1.80 8.16
N ALA A 21 14.33 1.38 6.89
CA ALA A 21 14.21 -0.04 6.54
C ALA A 21 15.36 -0.90 7.10
N LEU A 22 16.60 -0.42 6.95
CA LEU A 22 17.78 -1.11 7.43
C LEU A 22 17.75 -1.29 8.95
N TRP A 23 17.33 -0.26 9.66
CA TRP A 23 17.22 -0.26 11.12
C TRP A 23 16.07 -1.13 11.62
N GLN A 24 14.87 -0.97 11.05
CA GLN A 24 13.68 -1.70 11.50
C GLN A 24 13.81 -3.21 11.24
N GLU A 25 14.36 -3.59 10.08
CA GLU A 25 14.59 -5.00 9.73
C GLU A 25 15.86 -5.59 10.37
N ASP A 26 16.71 -4.76 11.01
CA ASP A 26 18.05 -5.14 11.45
C ASP A 26 18.82 -5.91 10.35
N LEU A 27 18.78 -5.34 9.13
CA LEU A 27 19.26 -6.02 7.94
C LEU A 27 20.72 -6.44 8.11
N TYR A 28 20.97 -7.75 7.99
CA TYR A 28 22.28 -8.39 8.21
C TYR A 28 22.91 -8.10 9.58
N GLY A 29 22.09 -7.76 10.60
CA GLY A 29 22.56 -7.44 11.94
C GLY A 29 23.20 -6.06 12.05
N MET A 30 22.81 -5.11 11.19
CA MET A 30 23.36 -3.75 11.14
C MET A 30 23.41 -3.07 12.51
N ARG A 31 22.40 -3.26 13.37
CA ARG A 31 22.35 -2.61 14.70
C ARG A 31 23.56 -2.92 15.57
N LYS A 32 24.19 -4.09 15.43
CA LYS A 32 25.40 -4.48 16.17
C LYS A 32 26.63 -3.67 15.77
N HIS A 33 26.60 -3.07 14.59
CA HIS A 33 27.67 -2.24 14.04
C HIS A 33 27.38 -0.74 14.20
N CYS A 34 26.29 -0.39 14.91
CA CYS A 34 25.85 0.97 15.11
C CYS A 34 26.15 1.49 16.50
N ARG A 35 26.49 2.78 16.60
CA ARG A 35 26.56 3.53 17.85
C ARG A 35 25.96 4.92 17.67
N VAL A 36 25.26 5.41 18.69
CA VAL A 36 24.80 6.80 18.72
C VAL A 36 25.95 7.66 19.23
N VAL A 37 26.29 8.70 18.50
CA VAL A 37 27.33 9.69 18.85
C VAL A 37 26.62 11.03 19.03
N ALA A 38 26.93 11.73 20.12
CA ALA A 38 26.44 13.10 20.29
C ALA A 38 27.06 13.98 19.20
N ALA A 39 26.24 14.78 18.53
CA ALA A 39 26.74 15.82 17.65
C ALA A 39 27.13 17.06 18.47
N ASP A 40 27.93 17.95 17.88
CA ASP A 40 28.35 19.21 18.53
C ASP A 40 27.16 20.10 18.93
N ASP A 41 26.03 19.92 18.28
CA ASP A 41 24.75 20.54 18.62
C ASP A 41 23.91 19.56 19.45
N ALA A 42 23.50 19.97 20.66
CA ALA A 42 22.73 19.15 21.60
C ALA A 42 21.37 18.66 21.04
N ALA A 43 20.85 19.31 20.01
CA ALA A 43 19.60 18.91 19.34
C ALA A 43 19.80 17.83 18.27
N LEU A 44 21.04 17.57 17.85
CA LEU A 44 21.38 16.63 16.80
C LEU A 44 22.13 15.41 17.35
N ALA A 45 21.96 14.29 16.68
CA ALA A 45 22.68 13.06 16.93
C ALA A 45 23.25 12.51 15.61
N ALA A 46 24.30 11.73 15.73
CA ALA A 46 24.80 10.93 14.63
C ALA A 46 24.62 9.45 14.97
N LEU A 47 24.08 8.68 14.02
CA LEU A 47 24.17 7.22 14.06
C LEU A 47 25.41 6.83 13.26
N ALA A 48 26.45 6.41 13.94
CA ALA A 48 27.68 5.93 13.33
C ALA A 48 27.57 4.44 13.05
N VAL A 49 27.77 4.04 11.80
CA VAL A 49 27.78 2.65 11.35
C VAL A 49 29.21 2.29 10.96
N ASP A 50 29.78 1.30 11.65
CA ASP A 50 31.11 0.78 11.36
C ASP A 50 31.08 -0.09 10.09
N LEU A 51 31.86 0.28 9.08
CA LEU A 51 31.98 -0.45 7.81
C LEU A 51 33.28 -1.25 7.73
N GLY A 52 34.03 -1.38 8.83
CA GLY A 52 35.33 -2.02 8.84
C GLY A 52 36.37 -1.23 8.05
N ALA A 53 37.09 -1.88 7.14
CA ALA A 53 38.10 -1.22 6.30
C ALA A 53 37.56 -0.10 5.39
N ALA A 54 36.25 -0.06 5.14
CA ALA A 54 35.60 0.98 4.32
C ALA A 54 35.37 2.30 5.09
N GLY A 55 35.58 2.33 6.43
CA GLY A 55 35.45 3.51 7.26
C GLY A 55 34.20 3.52 8.14
N THR A 56 33.69 4.71 8.48
CA THR A 56 32.48 4.88 9.30
C THR A 56 31.46 5.73 8.55
N LEU A 57 30.26 5.23 8.42
CA LEU A 57 29.14 5.98 7.83
C LEU A 57 28.34 6.67 8.94
N LEU A 58 28.20 7.98 8.86
CA LEU A 58 27.45 8.79 9.81
C LEU A 58 26.13 9.21 9.17
N TRP A 59 25.02 8.89 9.85
CA TRP A 59 23.68 9.41 9.55
C TRP A 59 23.42 10.55 10.54
N LEU A 60 23.09 11.73 10.02
CA LEU A 60 22.97 12.95 10.82
C LEU A 60 21.51 13.38 10.91
N GLY A 61 21.00 13.59 12.13
CA GLY A 61 19.62 13.99 12.30
C GLY A 61 19.21 14.17 13.77
N ARG A 62 17.94 14.43 13.99
CA ARG A 62 17.34 14.46 15.32
C ARG A 62 17.11 13.02 15.81
N ARG A 63 17.56 12.71 17.02
CA ARG A 63 17.32 11.40 17.65
C ARG A 63 15.83 11.18 17.88
N LEU A 64 15.36 9.96 17.56
CA LEU A 64 14.03 9.47 17.85
C LEU A 64 14.11 8.36 18.91
N ASP A 65 13.17 8.35 19.83
CA ASP A 65 13.01 7.30 20.82
C ASP A 65 11.83 6.43 20.42
N GLY A 66 12.04 5.54 19.43
CA GLY A 66 10.99 4.70 18.86
C GLY A 66 11.51 3.70 17.84
N PRO A 67 10.67 3.16 16.97
CA PRO A 67 11.07 2.17 15.94
C PRO A 67 12.09 2.68 14.93
N ARG A 68 12.24 4.00 14.78
CA ARG A 68 13.24 4.65 13.92
C ARG A 68 14.33 5.30 14.76
N PRO A 69 15.60 5.29 14.32
CA PRO A 69 16.70 5.83 15.12
C PRO A 69 16.82 7.34 15.05
N LEU A 70 16.61 7.92 13.86
CA LEU A 70 16.81 9.34 13.57
C LEU A 70 15.76 9.86 12.60
N GLN A 71 15.46 11.17 12.71
CA GLN A 71 14.84 11.98 11.68
C GLN A 71 15.94 12.78 10.98
N LEU A 72 16.26 12.43 9.73
CA LEU A 72 17.35 13.05 8.97
C LEU A 72 17.00 14.47 8.53
N GLY A 73 18.01 15.35 8.53
CA GLY A 73 17.91 16.71 7.98
C GLY A 73 16.91 17.62 8.72
N ALA A 74 16.60 17.34 9.98
CA ALA A 74 15.80 18.24 10.80
C ALA A 74 16.62 19.52 11.10
N GLY A 75 16.24 20.65 10.47
CA GLY A 75 16.71 21.97 10.83
C GLY A 75 18.07 22.41 10.25
N ASP A 76 18.62 21.73 9.23
CA ASP A 76 19.96 22.03 8.76
C ASP A 76 20.17 21.75 7.25
N ASP A 77 21.02 22.60 6.59
CA ASP A 77 21.50 22.39 5.22
C ASP A 77 22.63 21.34 5.14
N ARG A 78 23.01 20.72 6.25
CA ARG A 78 24.05 19.69 6.29
C ARG A 78 23.61 18.43 5.52
N PRO A 79 24.56 17.75 4.85
CA PRO A 79 24.26 16.49 4.18
C PRO A 79 23.80 15.46 5.21
N PRO A 80 22.72 14.71 4.94
CA PRO A 80 22.16 13.75 5.91
C PRO A 80 23.07 12.53 6.14
N VAL A 81 24.03 12.30 5.24
CA VAL A 81 24.95 11.15 5.31
C VAL A 81 26.38 11.59 5.02
N VAL A 82 27.33 11.16 5.84
CA VAL A 82 28.75 11.45 5.70
C VAL A 82 29.57 10.18 5.88
N LEU A 83 30.48 9.91 4.95
CA LEU A 83 31.48 8.86 5.10
C LEU A 83 32.76 9.45 5.69
N GLN A 84 33.22 8.90 6.79
CA GLN A 84 34.52 9.18 7.41
C GLN A 84 35.50 8.05 7.11
N ARG A 85 36.64 8.41 6.50
CA ARG A 85 37.70 7.48 6.18
C ARG A 85 39.06 8.17 6.20
N ASP A 86 40.07 7.58 6.84
CA ASP A 86 41.47 8.05 6.85
C ASP A 86 41.60 9.54 7.24
N GLY A 87 40.78 9.99 8.22
CA GLY A 87 40.77 11.39 8.68
C GLY A 87 40.06 12.35 7.76
N SER A 88 39.52 11.92 6.63
CA SER A 88 38.68 12.71 5.73
C SER A 88 37.19 12.46 5.96
N ALA A 89 36.34 13.45 5.63
CA ALA A 89 34.89 13.35 5.69
C ALA A 89 34.30 13.74 4.33
N MET A 90 33.44 12.91 3.78
CA MET A 90 32.80 13.11 2.48
C MET A 90 31.28 12.99 2.59
N ALA A 91 30.55 13.99 2.15
CA ALA A 91 29.10 13.94 2.03
C ALA A 91 28.67 12.94 0.96
N LEU A 92 27.67 12.11 1.28
CA LEU A 92 27.13 11.11 0.37
C LEU A 92 25.65 11.37 0.08
N GLY A 93 25.23 11.14 -1.17
CA GLY A 93 23.82 10.90 -1.51
C GLY A 93 23.37 9.51 -1.09
N ALA A 94 22.05 9.26 -1.16
CA ALA A 94 21.44 8.00 -0.73
C ALA A 94 21.98 6.78 -1.48
N ALA A 95 22.19 6.88 -2.80
CA ALA A 95 22.78 5.79 -3.60
C ALA A 95 24.21 5.47 -3.20
N ALA A 96 25.06 6.50 -2.99
CA ALA A 96 26.44 6.32 -2.55
C ALA A 96 26.51 5.78 -1.10
N ALA A 97 25.58 6.18 -0.23
CA ALA A 97 25.44 5.61 1.10
C ALA A 97 25.13 4.10 1.05
N LEU A 98 24.23 3.69 0.15
CA LEU A 98 23.93 2.27 -0.07
C LEU A 98 25.17 1.51 -0.59
N GLU A 99 25.94 2.08 -1.52
CA GLU A 99 27.18 1.47 -2.01
C GLU A 99 28.22 1.34 -0.88
N ALA A 100 28.37 2.35 -0.04
CA ALA A 100 29.24 2.30 1.14
C ALA A 100 28.81 1.18 2.10
N LEU A 101 27.52 1.04 2.41
CA LEU A 101 26.99 -0.04 3.23
C LEU A 101 27.29 -1.42 2.64
N GLN A 102 27.14 -1.58 1.33
CA GLN A 102 27.44 -2.85 0.63
C GLN A 102 28.94 -3.19 0.58
N SER A 103 29.81 -2.25 0.94
CA SER A 103 31.26 -2.50 1.08
C SER A 103 31.68 -2.87 2.51
N ALA A 104 30.76 -2.86 3.48
CA ALA A 104 31.03 -3.24 4.85
C ALA A 104 31.39 -4.72 4.98
N ASP A 105 32.29 -5.06 5.89
CA ASP A 105 32.77 -6.43 6.12
C ASP A 105 31.65 -7.39 6.57
N TRP A 106 30.62 -6.87 7.21
CA TRP A 106 29.45 -7.62 7.68
C TRP A 106 28.32 -7.74 6.64
N TRP A 107 28.40 -7.02 5.51
CA TRP A 107 27.41 -7.12 4.45
C TRP A 107 27.73 -8.33 3.53
N PRO A 108 26.75 -9.19 3.18
CA PRO A 108 27.04 -10.46 2.49
C PRO A 108 27.48 -10.33 1.02
N GLY A 109 27.84 -9.12 0.60
CA GLY A 109 28.32 -8.83 -0.76
C GLY A 109 27.38 -7.90 -1.53
N ARG A 110 27.88 -7.35 -2.63
CA ARG A 110 27.11 -6.40 -3.46
C ARG A 110 25.95 -7.08 -4.17
N SER A 111 24.74 -6.51 -4.00
CA SER A 111 23.54 -6.95 -4.70
C SER A 111 23.26 -6.03 -5.89
N GLN A 112 23.53 -6.50 -7.10
CA GLN A 112 23.20 -5.78 -8.34
C GLN A 112 21.69 -5.49 -8.44
N ARG A 113 20.85 -6.42 -7.99
CA ARG A 113 19.40 -6.25 -7.96
C ARG A 113 18.98 -5.08 -7.07
N LEU A 114 19.55 -4.98 -5.87
CA LEU A 114 19.25 -3.87 -4.96
C LEU A 114 19.66 -2.53 -5.57
N GLN A 115 20.85 -2.46 -6.16
CA GLN A 115 21.33 -1.25 -6.84
C GLN A 115 20.41 -0.84 -8.00
N THR A 116 20.00 -1.78 -8.84
CA THR A 116 19.09 -1.53 -9.97
C THR A 116 17.72 -1.02 -9.48
N LEU A 117 17.14 -1.66 -8.47
CA LEU A 117 15.85 -1.24 -7.91
C LEU A 117 15.96 0.11 -7.18
N PHE A 118 17.07 0.38 -6.51
CA PHE A 118 17.29 1.66 -5.84
C PHE A 118 17.45 2.81 -6.85
N ALA A 119 18.21 2.59 -7.91
CA ALA A 119 18.34 3.56 -9.01
C ALA A 119 17.01 3.84 -9.71
N LEU A 120 16.15 2.81 -9.85
CA LEU A 120 14.79 2.98 -10.36
C LEU A 120 13.93 3.80 -9.39
N ALA A 121 14.01 3.52 -8.08
CA ALA A 121 13.30 4.30 -7.06
C ALA A 121 13.75 5.76 -7.05
N GLU A 122 15.05 6.01 -7.22
CA GLU A 122 15.62 7.38 -7.33
C GLU A 122 15.07 8.12 -8.55
N ALA A 123 15.05 7.49 -9.73
CA ALA A 123 14.51 8.10 -10.95
C ALA A 123 13.01 8.43 -10.81
N GLN A 124 12.23 7.51 -10.22
CA GLN A 124 10.79 7.74 -10.01
C GLN A 124 10.50 8.73 -8.88
N ALA A 125 11.34 8.83 -7.86
CA ALA A 125 11.26 9.89 -6.85
C ALA A 125 11.47 11.28 -7.48
N ALA A 126 12.44 11.40 -8.37
CA ALA A 126 12.68 12.66 -9.11
C ALA A 126 11.47 13.04 -9.97
N GLN A 127 10.84 12.08 -10.63
CA GLN A 127 9.61 12.31 -11.41
C GLN A 127 8.46 12.77 -10.51
N THR A 128 8.22 12.08 -9.38
CA THR A 128 7.14 12.45 -8.45
C THR A 128 7.31 13.88 -7.94
N LEU A 129 8.54 14.28 -7.54
CA LEU A 129 8.84 15.64 -7.10
C LEU A 129 8.62 16.66 -8.21
N ALA A 130 8.97 16.34 -9.47
CA ALA A 130 8.71 17.20 -10.61
C ALA A 130 7.21 17.39 -10.88
N HIS A 131 6.37 16.41 -10.56
CA HIS A 131 4.92 16.49 -10.72
C HIS A 131 4.19 17.05 -9.49
N GLU A 132 4.85 17.19 -8.34
CA GLU A 132 4.23 17.68 -7.10
C GLU A 132 3.41 18.96 -7.28
N PRO A 133 3.91 20.04 -7.93
CA PRO A 133 3.12 21.25 -8.13
C PRO A 133 1.79 20.96 -8.85
N ALA A 134 1.84 20.17 -9.92
CA ALA A 134 0.65 19.82 -10.69
C ALA A 134 -0.33 18.91 -9.90
N ILE A 135 0.17 18.05 -9.02
CA ILE A 135 -0.65 17.26 -8.09
C ILE A 135 -1.39 18.20 -7.12
N LEU A 136 -0.69 19.16 -6.54
CA LEU A 136 -1.27 20.12 -5.59
C LEU A 136 -2.26 21.07 -6.26
N ASP A 137 -2.00 21.50 -7.50
CA ASP A 137 -2.93 22.31 -8.30
C ASP A 137 -4.24 21.54 -8.57
N ARG A 138 -4.15 20.25 -8.96
CA ARG A 138 -5.33 19.39 -9.13
C ARG A 138 -6.10 19.21 -7.83
N LEU A 139 -5.39 19.04 -6.72
CA LEU A 139 -6.02 18.96 -5.40
C LEU A 139 -6.73 20.27 -5.04
N ALA A 140 -6.12 21.42 -5.30
CA ALA A 140 -6.72 22.73 -5.05
C ALA A 140 -7.99 22.94 -5.90
N ALA A 141 -7.97 22.52 -7.16
CA ALA A 141 -9.11 22.59 -8.07
C ALA A 141 -10.26 21.65 -7.68
N ALA A 142 -9.96 20.47 -7.15
CA ALA A 142 -10.96 19.45 -6.78
C ALA A 142 -10.65 18.82 -5.40
N PRO A 143 -10.79 19.58 -4.29
CA PRO A 143 -10.29 19.18 -2.96
C PRO A 143 -11.12 18.09 -2.27
N ARG A 144 -12.24 17.67 -2.85
CA ARG A 144 -13.07 16.55 -2.37
C ARG A 144 -13.01 15.35 -3.32
N SER A 145 -12.29 15.45 -4.43
CA SER A 145 -12.15 14.37 -5.40
C SER A 145 -11.25 13.26 -4.84
N LEU A 146 -11.76 12.03 -4.82
CA LEU A 146 -10.97 10.86 -4.46
C LEU A 146 -9.77 10.71 -5.38
N LEU A 147 -9.92 10.97 -6.69
CA LEU A 147 -8.82 10.90 -7.66
C LEU A 147 -7.69 11.89 -7.34
N SER A 148 -8.02 13.11 -6.89
CA SER A 148 -7.01 14.09 -6.46
C SER A 148 -6.22 13.58 -5.25
N TRP A 149 -6.89 12.92 -4.30
CA TRP A 149 -6.23 12.33 -3.13
C TRP A 149 -5.43 11.07 -3.47
N GLU A 150 -5.86 10.27 -4.45
CA GLU A 150 -5.05 9.16 -4.97
C GLU A 150 -3.73 9.67 -5.59
N ALA A 151 -3.75 10.81 -6.27
CA ALA A 151 -2.53 11.43 -6.78
C ALA A 151 -1.61 11.92 -5.64
N VAL A 152 -2.17 12.48 -4.56
CA VAL A 152 -1.41 12.87 -3.36
C VAL A 152 -0.72 11.66 -2.70
N CYS A 153 -1.35 10.47 -2.69
CA CYS A 153 -0.71 9.26 -2.17
C CYS A 153 0.60 8.93 -2.88
N CYS A 154 0.77 9.33 -4.15
CA CYS A 154 1.99 9.10 -4.91
C CYS A 154 3.19 9.90 -4.38
N LEU A 155 2.98 10.97 -3.62
CA LEU A 155 4.07 11.76 -3.03
C LEU A 155 4.92 10.95 -2.06
N ARG A 156 4.36 9.93 -1.43
CA ARG A 156 5.09 9.14 -0.41
C ARG A 156 5.13 7.62 -0.68
N ASP A 157 4.18 7.03 -1.41
CA ASP A 157 4.03 5.58 -1.57
C ASP A 157 4.01 4.82 -0.22
N ARG A 158 4.62 3.62 -0.13
CA ARG A 158 4.75 2.90 1.13
C ARG A 158 5.81 3.58 2.01
N PRO A 159 5.49 4.02 3.22
CA PRO A 159 6.45 4.64 4.13
C PRO A 159 7.51 3.64 4.61
N PHE A 160 8.66 4.17 5.03
CA PHE A 160 9.78 3.44 5.64
C PHE A 160 10.37 2.33 4.76
N HIS A 161 10.32 2.50 3.44
CA HIS A 161 10.86 1.48 2.53
C HIS A 161 11.54 2.12 1.31
N PRO A 162 12.86 1.92 1.10
CA PRO A 162 13.65 2.62 0.07
C PRO A 162 13.25 2.25 -1.37
N LEU A 163 12.62 1.09 -1.54
CA LEU A 163 12.19 0.59 -2.86
C LEU A 163 10.67 0.72 -3.09
N ALA A 164 9.96 1.48 -2.25
CA ALA A 164 8.51 1.67 -2.39
C ALA A 164 8.12 2.23 -3.75
N ARG A 165 8.97 3.12 -4.28
CA ARG A 165 8.78 3.78 -5.59
C ARG A 165 9.25 2.97 -6.78
N ALA A 166 10.02 1.89 -6.57
CA ALA A 166 10.58 1.08 -7.66
C ALA A 166 9.48 0.26 -8.36
N LYS A 167 8.83 0.86 -9.35
CA LYS A 167 7.78 0.30 -10.21
C LYS A 167 8.42 -0.16 -11.52
N ALA A 168 8.75 -1.45 -11.62
CA ALA A 168 9.48 -2.01 -12.77
C ALA A 168 8.49 -2.49 -13.85
N TRP A 169 8.55 -1.87 -15.02
CA TRP A 169 7.66 -2.14 -16.16
C TRP A 169 8.22 -3.17 -17.16
N GLY A 170 9.37 -3.76 -16.85
CA GLY A 170 10.13 -4.63 -17.77
C GLY A 170 11.18 -3.84 -18.55
N ASP A 171 12.10 -4.58 -19.20
CA ASP A 171 13.32 -4.00 -19.77
C ASP A 171 13.07 -3.00 -20.90
N ALA A 172 11.97 -3.14 -21.64
CA ALA A 172 11.68 -2.32 -22.81
C ALA A 172 11.02 -0.97 -22.49
N ALA A 173 10.45 -0.79 -21.30
CA ALA A 173 9.64 0.39 -20.97
C ALA A 173 10.43 1.51 -20.27
N GLY A 174 11.66 1.24 -19.83
CA GLY A 174 12.44 2.17 -19.03
C GLY A 174 11.81 2.48 -17.66
N PRO A 175 12.27 3.52 -16.95
CA PRO A 175 11.75 3.87 -15.63
C PRO A 175 10.33 4.44 -15.67
N HIS A 176 9.87 4.92 -16.83
CA HIS A 176 8.59 5.61 -16.99
C HIS A 176 7.83 5.05 -18.19
N ALA A 177 6.77 4.31 -17.91
CA ALA A 177 5.94 3.69 -18.95
C ALA A 177 4.83 4.62 -19.49
N GLY A 178 4.70 5.83 -18.95
CA GLY A 178 3.66 6.80 -19.34
C GLY A 178 2.27 6.49 -18.77
N PHE A 179 2.20 5.64 -17.75
CA PHE A 179 0.95 5.24 -17.08
C PHE A 179 0.91 5.69 -15.61
N ASP A 180 1.67 6.73 -15.28
CA ASP A 180 1.86 7.18 -13.90
C ASP A 180 0.67 8.04 -13.44
N ALA A 181 0.23 7.82 -12.19
CA ALA A 181 -0.86 8.59 -11.59
C ALA A 181 -0.47 10.06 -11.36
N GLU A 182 0.81 10.32 -11.16
CA GLU A 182 1.38 11.65 -10.94
C GLU A 182 1.16 12.60 -12.12
N SER A 183 1.20 12.08 -13.35
CA SER A 183 1.03 12.89 -14.56
C SER A 183 -0.39 13.46 -14.70
N GLY A 184 -1.39 12.79 -14.11
CA GLY A 184 -2.80 13.13 -14.30
C GLY A 184 -3.31 12.88 -15.72
N GLN A 185 -2.57 12.12 -16.52
CA GLN A 185 -2.98 11.76 -17.87
C GLN A 185 -3.87 10.52 -17.87
N PRO A 186 -4.90 10.44 -18.73
CA PRO A 186 -5.74 9.26 -18.81
C PRO A 186 -5.00 8.11 -19.50
N VAL A 187 -5.31 6.91 -19.03
CA VAL A 187 -5.03 5.64 -19.72
C VAL A 187 -6.26 5.29 -20.55
N TRP A 188 -6.06 5.08 -21.83
CA TRP A 188 -7.12 4.62 -22.73
C TRP A 188 -7.17 3.09 -22.71
N LEU A 189 -8.32 2.53 -22.34
CA LEU A 189 -8.49 1.09 -22.24
C LEU A 189 -8.26 0.41 -23.59
N HIS A 190 -7.73 -0.81 -23.53
CA HIS A 190 -7.71 -1.74 -24.64
C HIS A 190 -8.85 -2.76 -24.48
N TRP A 191 -9.55 -3.08 -25.54
CA TRP A 191 -10.70 -3.99 -25.50
C TRP A 191 -10.40 -5.28 -26.25
N ILE A 192 -10.85 -6.39 -25.67
CA ILE A 192 -10.74 -7.73 -26.24
C ILE A 192 -12.10 -8.44 -26.18
N ALA A 193 -12.40 -9.26 -27.17
CA ALA A 193 -13.55 -10.14 -27.14
C ALA A 193 -13.08 -11.53 -26.67
N VAL A 194 -13.55 -11.96 -25.53
CA VAL A 194 -13.25 -13.25 -24.91
C VAL A 194 -14.40 -14.22 -25.19
N PRO A 195 -14.17 -15.40 -25.80
CA PRO A 195 -15.21 -16.39 -25.98
C PRO A 195 -15.87 -16.75 -24.65
N LEU A 196 -17.20 -16.81 -24.58
CA LEU A 196 -17.94 -17.01 -23.32
C LEU A 196 -17.50 -18.26 -22.56
N HIS A 197 -17.16 -19.34 -23.27
CA HIS A 197 -16.68 -20.58 -22.64
C HIS A 197 -15.26 -20.44 -22.02
N ARG A 198 -14.53 -19.39 -22.39
CA ARG A 198 -13.24 -19.01 -21.80
C ARG A 198 -13.36 -17.91 -20.74
N VAL A 199 -14.56 -17.47 -20.40
CA VAL A 199 -14.77 -16.51 -19.32
C VAL A 199 -14.89 -17.25 -17.99
N ARG A 200 -14.13 -16.81 -17.01
CA ARG A 200 -14.31 -17.15 -15.60
C ARG A 200 -14.79 -15.91 -14.86
N THR A 201 -15.82 -16.03 -14.04
CA THR A 201 -16.41 -14.87 -13.37
C THR A 201 -17.00 -15.22 -12.01
N GLY A 202 -17.01 -14.26 -11.08
CA GLY A 202 -17.77 -14.25 -9.84
C GLY A 202 -19.02 -13.36 -9.91
N SER A 203 -19.18 -12.59 -11.02
CA SER A 203 -20.32 -11.72 -11.19
C SER A 203 -21.62 -12.51 -11.45
N ALA A 204 -22.71 -12.05 -10.87
CA ALA A 204 -24.06 -12.51 -11.18
C ALA A 204 -24.59 -11.93 -12.50
N MET A 205 -23.93 -10.95 -13.10
CA MET A 205 -24.35 -10.32 -14.36
C MET A 205 -24.05 -11.25 -15.53
N GLU A 206 -25.03 -11.36 -16.43
CA GLU A 206 -24.88 -12.20 -17.63
C GLU A 206 -23.79 -11.65 -18.56
N ALA A 207 -22.77 -12.45 -18.82
CA ALA A 207 -21.62 -12.02 -19.64
C ALA A 207 -22.01 -11.66 -21.09
N SER A 208 -23.02 -12.34 -21.65
CA SER A 208 -23.55 -12.06 -22.99
C SER A 208 -24.22 -10.68 -23.11
N ALA A 209 -24.68 -10.10 -21.99
CA ALA A 209 -25.26 -8.76 -21.95
C ALA A 209 -24.21 -7.62 -21.96
N GLN A 210 -22.92 -7.92 -22.09
CA GLN A 210 -21.80 -6.96 -22.10
C GLN A 210 -21.74 -6.07 -20.86
N PRO A 211 -21.77 -6.63 -19.63
CA PRO A 211 -21.88 -5.84 -18.40
C PRO A 211 -20.73 -4.88 -18.20
N LEU A 212 -19.51 -5.26 -18.58
CA LEU A 212 -18.32 -4.42 -18.47
C LEU A 212 -18.43 -3.18 -19.36
N ALA A 213 -18.66 -3.37 -20.66
CA ALA A 213 -18.76 -2.26 -21.59
C ALA A 213 -19.91 -1.30 -21.21
N ARG A 214 -21.06 -1.84 -20.79
CA ARG A 214 -22.22 -1.03 -20.37
C ARG A 214 -21.99 -0.26 -19.06
N SER A 215 -21.17 -0.79 -18.16
CA SER A 215 -20.85 -0.12 -16.89
C SER A 215 -19.77 0.95 -17.03
N LEU A 216 -18.89 0.82 -18.02
CA LEU A 216 -17.67 1.62 -18.13
C LEU A 216 -17.74 2.71 -19.21
N LEU A 217 -18.60 2.56 -20.22
CA LEU A 217 -18.59 3.39 -21.41
C LEU A 217 -19.87 4.23 -21.54
N GLN A 218 -19.73 5.42 -22.09
CA GLN A 218 -20.84 6.23 -22.56
C GLN A 218 -21.45 5.65 -23.84
N SER A 219 -22.66 6.08 -24.19
CA SER A 219 -23.42 5.50 -25.34
C SER A 219 -22.64 5.52 -26.65
N ASP A 220 -21.98 6.64 -26.98
CA ASP A 220 -21.20 6.78 -28.22
C ASP A 220 -19.92 5.90 -28.23
N GLU A 221 -19.27 5.72 -27.06
CA GLU A 221 -18.13 4.82 -26.90
C GLU A 221 -18.56 3.36 -27.02
N LEU A 222 -19.73 3.03 -26.43
CA LEU A 222 -20.32 1.69 -26.52
C LEU A 222 -20.69 1.35 -27.96
N ASP A 223 -21.28 2.30 -28.70
CA ASP A 223 -21.63 2.12 -30.12
C ASP A 223 -20.39 1.92 -31.00
N ARG A 224 -19.31 2.67 -30.74
CA ARG A 224 -18.01 2.48 -31.42
C ARG A 224 -17.41 1.11 -31.13
N LEU A 225 -17.45 0.64 -29.87
CA LEU A 225 -16.98 -0.68 -29.51
C LEU A 225 -17.83 -1.78 -30.14
N ALA A 226 -19.16 -1.62 -30.15
CA ALA A 226 -20.06 -2.55 -30.78
C ALA A 226 -19.82 -2.67 -32.30
N ALA A 227 -19.56 -1.56 -32.97
CA ALA A 227 -19.21 -1.55 -34.41
C ALA A 227 -17.90 -2.31 -34.69
N ARG A 228 -16.86 -2.14 -33.82
CA ARG A 228 -15.62 -2.93 -33.91
C ARG A 228 -15.85 -4.41 -33.70
N ALA A 229 -16.65 -4.77 -32.67
CA ALA A 229 -17.00 -6.15 -32.40
C ALA A 229 -17.80 -6.77 -33.56
N GLN A 230 -18.67 -6.02 -34.19
CA GLN A 230 -19.39 -6.46 -35.40
C GLN A 230 -18.44 -6.72 -36.57
N ALA A 231 -17.54 -5.80 -36.85
CA ALA A 231 -16.57 -5.95 -37.94
C ALA A 231 -15.61 -7.15 -37.70
N ALA A 232 -15.33 -7.45 -36.45
CA ALA A 232 -14.50 -8.59 -36.05
C ALA A 232 -15.27 -9.92 -35.89
N GLY A 233 -16.60 -9.94 -36.09
CA GLY A 233 -17.43 -11.14 -35.89
C GLY A 233 -17.60 -11.55 -34.42
N ALA A 234 -17.40 -10.63 -33.48
CA ALA A 234 -17.37 -10.87 -32.03
C ALA A 234 -18.61 -10.33 -31.29
N GLN A 235 -19.75 -10.17 -31.97
CA GLN A 235 -20.98 -9.69 -31.34
C GLN A 235 -21.69 -10.75 -30.48
N ARG A 236 -21.72 -11.99 -30.92
CA ARG A 236 -22.38 -13.10 -30.23
C ARG A 236 -21.37 -14.15 -29.78
N GLY A 237 -21.59 -14.70 -28.59
CA GLY A 237 -20.70 -15.73 -28.05
C GLY A 237 -19.41 -15.21 -27.40
N TYR A 238 -19.29 -13.90 -27.23
CA TYR A 238 -18.12 -13.24 -26.63
C TYR A 238 -18.54 -12.25 -25.55
N LEU A 239 -17.68 -12.10 -24.54
CA LEU A 239 -17.66 -10.98 -23.59
C LEU A 239 -16.64 -9.95 -24.08
N TRP A 240 -17.00 -8.68 -24.14
CA TRP A 240 -16.04 -7.60 -24.38
C TRP A 240 -15.43 -7.18 -23.05
N MET A 241 -14.15 -7.47 -22.89
CA MET A 241 -13.41 -7.29 -21.63
C MET A 241 -12.32 -6.21 -21.82
N PRO A 242 -12.21 -5.24 -20.89
CA PRO A 242 -11.13 -4.27 -20.91
C PRO A 242 -9.82 -4.89 -20.38
N ALA A 243 -8.72 -4.43 -20.94
CA ALA A 243 -7.36 -4.73 -20.48
C ALA A 243 -6.55 -3.43 -20.36
N HIS A 244 -5.57 -3.42 -19.47
CA HIS A 244 -4.58 -2.36 -19.46
C HIS A 244 -3.76 -2.43 -20.77
N PRO A 245 -3.55 -1.31 -21.50
CA PRO A 245 -2.89 -1.35 -22.82
C PRO A 245 -1.50 -1.98 -22.77
N TRP A 246 -0.71 -1.67 -21.73
CA TRP A 246 0.59 -2.31 -21.52
C TRP A 246 0.46 -3.83 -21.28
N GLN A 247 -0.49 -4.25 -20.45
CA GLN A 247 -0.72 -5.67 -20.16
C GLN A 247 -1.11 -6.45 -21.42
N TRP A 248 -1.98 -5.87 -22.25
CA TRP A 248 -2.34 -6.49 -23.51
C TRP A 248 -1.14 -6.70 -24.42
N GLN A 249 -0.27 -5.70 -24.56
CA GLN A 249 0.95 -5.83 -25.36
C GLN A 249 1.85 -6.97 -24.87
N GLN A 250 1.90 -7.22 -23.55
CA GLN A 250 2.69 -8.32 -22.98
C GLN A 250 2.02 -9.68 -23.15
N GLN A 251 0.70 -9.76 -23.17
CA GLN A 251 -0.08 -10.99 -23.08
C GLN A 251 -0.84 -11.37 -24.36
N ALA A 252 -0.77 -10.55 -25.39
CA ALA A 252 -1.53 -10.79 -26.65
C ALA A 252 -1.24 -12.18 -27.25
N HIS A 253 0.00 -12.62 -27.23
CA HIS A 253 0.41 -13.94 -27.75
C HIS A 253 -0.25 -15.09 -26.95
N VAL A 254 -0.33 -15.01 -25.62
CA VAL A 254 -0.99 -16.03 -24.77
C VAL A 254 -2.48 -16.11 -25.05
N ALA A 255 -3.12 -14.97 -25.33
CA ALA A 255 -4.53 -14.92 -25.63
C ALA A 255 -4.86 -15.50 -27.02
N THR A 256 -3.92 -15.44 -27.97
CA THR A 256 -4.13 -15.84 -29.38
C THR A 256 -3.55 -17.23 -29.71
N ASP A 257 -2.44 -17.66 -29.08
CA ASP A 257 -1.67 -18.86 -29.50
C ASP A 257 -1.96 -20.14 -28.70
N SER A 258 -2.91 -20.12 -27.76
CA SER A 258 -3.12 -21.21 -26.78
C SER A 258 -3.74 -22.51 -27.32
N GLY A 259 -3.92 -22.68 -28.64
CA GLY A 259 -4.62 -23.83 -29.23
C GLY A 259 -6.11 -23.92 -28.89
N GLN A 260 -6.61 -23.01 -28.10
CA GLN A 260 -8.04 -22.81 -27.80
C GLN A 260 -8.62 -21.70 -28.69
N ALA A 261 -9.94 -21.54 -28.71
CA ALA A 261 -10.58 -20.44 -29.45
C ALA A 261 -9.95 -19.09 -29.05
N PRO A 262 -9.32 -18.34 -29.97
CA PRO A 262 -8.54 -17.14 -29.63
C PRO A 262 -9.43 -16.03 -29.13
N CYS A 263 -8.90 -15.16 -28.26
CA CYS A 263 -9.50 -13.85 -28.03
C CYS A 263 -9.34 -12.99 -29.28
N ILE A 264 -10.31 -12.11 -29.51
CA ILE A 264 -10.27 -11.21 -30.66
C ILE A 264 -9.90 -9.81 -30.16
N ASP A 265 -8.91 -9.20 -30.79
CA ASP A 265 -8.50 -7.83 -30.50
C ASP A 265 -9.53 -6.86 -31.06
N LEU A 266 -10.15 -6.05 -30.19
CA LEU A 266 -11.08 -4.97 -30.55
C LEU A 266 -10.41 -3.59 -30.56
N GLY A 267 -9.13 -3.53 -30.17
CA GLY A 267 -8.30 -2.33 -30.21
C GLY A 267 -8.45 -1.42 -28.99
N GLY A 268 -7.54 -0.46 -28.91
CA GLY A 268 -7.48 0.55 -27.83
C GLY A 268 -8.23 1.85 -28.14
N GLY A 269 -8.15 2.82 -27.20
CA GLY A 269 -8.64 4.19 -27.41
C GLY A 269 -10.14 4.37 -27.19
N ILE A 270 -10.79 3.49 -26.42
CA ILE A 270 -12.17 3.62 -25.97
C ILE A 270 -12.21 3.44 -24.46
N GLY A 271 -12.84 4.37 -23.75
CA GLY A 271 -12.88 4.41 -22.28
C GLY A 271 -11.63 5.04 -21.69
N ALA A 272 -11.72 6.32 -21.34
CA ALA A 272 -10.68 7.04 -20.62
C ALA A 272 -10.75 6.74 -19.12
N ALA A 273 -9.61 6.39 -18.50
CA ALA A 273 -9.55 6.12 -17.08
C ALA A 273 -8.24 6.67 -16.49
N TYR A 274 -8.27 7.13 -15.26
CA TYR A 274 -7.12 7.74 -14.59
C TYR A 274 -6.50 6.77 -13.59
N PRO A 275 -5.18 6.53 -13.63
CA PRO A 275 -4.52 5.64 -12.68
C PRO A 275 -4.56 6.23 -11.27
N THR A 276 -4.72 5.35 -10.29
CA THR A 276 -4.52 5.64 -8.86
C THR A 276 -3.08 5.32 -8.45
N ALA A 277 -2.69 5.58 -7.21
CA ALA A 277 -1.38 5.21 -6.67
C ALA A 277 -1.05 3.71 -6.82
N SER A 278 -2.06 2.84 -6.95
CA SER A 278 -1.84 1.41 -7.20
C SER A 278 -1.52 1.07 -8.65
N LEU A 279 -1.66 2.00 -9.60
CA LEU A 279 -1.48 1.93 -11.05
C LEU A 279 -2.45 0.97 -11.76
N ARG A 280 -2.76 -0.19 -11.17
CA ARG A 280 -3.69 -1.18 -11.73
C ARG A 280 -5.17 -0.90 -11.45
N SER A 281 -5.47 0.01 -10.52
CA SER A 281 -6.83 0.51 -10.28
C SER A 281 -6.98 1.85 -10.95
N LEU A 282 -7.93 1.95 -11.87
CA LEU A 282 -8.19 3.11 -12.70
C LEU A 282 -9.55 3.71 -12.33
N VAL A 283 -9.62 5.02 -12.17
CA VAL A 283 -10.88 5.76 -11.97
C VAL A 283 -11.47 6.07 -13.33
N MET A 284 -12.69 5.64 -13.59
CA MET A 284 -13.34 5.96 -14.85
C MET A 284 -13.68 7.45 -14.94
N HIS A 285 -13.34 8.08 -16.07
CA HIS A 285 -13.53 9.52 -16.25
C HIS A 285 -14.98 9.94 -16.02
N GLU A 286 -15.91 9.24 -16.65
CA GLU A 286 -17.34 9.55 -16.61
C GLU A 286 -18.05 9.02 -15.35
N HIS A 287 -17.42 8.13 -14.61
CA HIS A 287 -18.00 7.46 -13.45
C HIS A 287 -17.03 7.45 -12.26
N PRO A 288 -16.78 8.61 -11.58
CA PRO A 288 -15.78 8.71 -10.51
C PRO A 288 -16.00 7.76 -9.32
N GLY A 289 -17.22 7.29 -9.09
CA GLY A 289 -17.56 6.28 -8.09
C GLY A 289 -17.29 4.83 -8.54
N LEU A 290 -16.82 4.64 -9.77
CA LEU A 290 -16.49 3.34 -10.34
C LEU A 290 -15.00 3.26 -10.67
N HIS A 291 -14.29 2.37 -9.98
CA HIS A 291 -12.92 2.04 -10.33
C HIS A 291 -12.86 0.70 -11.05
N LEU A 292 -12.01 0.63 -12.05
CA LEU A 292 -11.68 -0.59 -12.78
C LEU A 292 -10.30 -1.07 -12.31
N LYS A 293 -10.24 -2.21 -11.61
CA LYS A 293 -8.97 -2.84 -11.23
C LYS A 293 -8.60 -3.87 -12.30
N LEU A 294 -7.48 -3.65 -12.97
CA LEU A 294 -6.99 -4.49 -14.07
C LEU A 294 -5.75 -5.28 -13.66
N SER A 295 -5.57 -6.42 -14.30
CA SER A 295 -4.30 -7.13 -14.22
C SER A 295 -3.18 -6.32 -14.86
N LEU A 296 -2.04 -6.25 -14.18
CA LEU A 296 -0.88 -5.47 -14.60
C LEU A 296 0.41 -6.19 -14.19
N GLY A 297 1.18 -6.65 -15.17
CA GLY A 297 2.39 -7.46 -14.94
C GLY A 297 3.61 -6.68 -14.46
N MET A 298 3.51 -5.34 -14.27
CA MET A 298 4.56 -4.56 -13.67
C MET A 298 4.85 -5.04 -12.24
N GLN A 299 6.07 -4.83 -11.78
CA GLN A 299 6.51 -5.28 -10.46
C GLN A 299 6.69 -4.08 -9.50
N ALA A 300 6.21 -4.22 -8.29
CA ALA A 300 6.49 -3.31 -7.19
C ALA A 300 6.71 -4.11 -5.90
N LEU A 301 7.75 -3.77 -5.13
CA LEU A 301 8.14 -4.47 -3.91
C LEU A 301 8.29 -5.99 -4.11
N GLY A 302 8.84 -6.41 -5.25
CA GLY A 302 9.08 -7.82 -5.57
C GLY A 302 7.85 -8.65 -5.94
N ALA A 303 6.68 -8.01 -6.12
CA ALA A 303 5.45 -8.67 -6.54
C ALA A 303 4.95 -8.15 -7.89
N SER A 304 4.53 -9.06 -8.76
CA SER A 304 3.74 -8.72 -9.94
C SER A 304 2.35 -8.25 -9.53
N ARG A 305 1.81 -7.26 -10.22
CA ARG A 305 0.48 -6.69 -9.95
C ARG A 305 -0.63 -7.34 -10.79
N THR A 306 -0.44 -8.58 -11.25
CA THR A 306 -1.51 -9.38 -11.86
C THR A 306 -2.63 -9.68 -10.86
N LEU A 307 -3.74 -10.23 -11.35
CA LEU A 307 -4.93 -10.57 -10.58
C LEU A 307 -5.21 -12.08 -10.62
N PRO A 308 -4.42 -12.93 -9.92
CA PRO A 308 -4.69 -14.36 -9.86
C PRO A 308 -6.13 -14.62 -9.45
N VAL A 309 -6.80 -15.50 -10.18
CA VAL A 309 -8.26 -15.67 -10.07
C VAL A 309 -8.68 -16.15 -8.68
N ARG A 310 -7.81 -16.91 -8.00
CA ARG A 310 -8.05 -17.31 -6.59
C ARG A 310 -8.26 -16.11 -5.64
N TYR A 311 -7.53 -15.00 -5.86
CA TYR A 311 -7.70 -13.81 -5.04
C TYR A 311 -9.01 -13.08 -5.34
N LEU A 312 -9.45 -13.07 -6.60
CA LEU A 312 -10.74 -12.51 -6.99
C LEU A 312 -11.90 -13.30 -6.36
N HIS A 313 -11.82 -14.62 -6.43
CA HIS A 313 -12.78 -15.51 -5.80
C HIS A 313 -12.81 -15.33 -4.27
N ASN A 314 -11.65 -15.37 -3.62
CA ASN A 314 -11.52 -15.19 -2.18
C ASN A 314 -11.98 -13.80 -1.74
N GLY A 315 -11.70 -12.74 -2.53
CA GLY A 315 -12.13 -11.38 -2.25
C GLY A 315 -13.66 -11.22 -2.21
N ALA A 316 -14.37 -11.88 -3.12
CA ALA A 316 -15.83 -11.88 -3.10
C ALA A 316 -16.40 -12.56 -1.85
N LEU A 317 -15.83 -13.71 -1.44
CA LEU A 317 -16.20 -14.40 -0.20
C LEU A 317 -15.84 -13.59 1.05
N ALA A 318 -14.67 -12.97 1.05
CA ALA A 318 -14.19 -12.10 2.11
C ALA A 318 -15.12 -10.90 2.33
N GLN A 319 -15.50 -10.23 1.24
CA GLN A 319 -16.44 -9.10 1.31
C GLN A 319 -17.78 -9.51 1.92
N GLN A 320 -18.32 -10.67 1.55
CA GLN A 320 -19.55 -11.20 2.13
C GLN A 320 -19.39 -11.45 3.63
N CYS A 321 -18.27 -12.05 4.06
CA CYS A 321 -17.97 -12.30 5.46
C CYS A 321 -17.92 -11.01 6.28
N VAL A 322 -17.16 -10.00 5.82
CA VAL A 322 -17.06 -8.71 6.52
C VAL A 322 -18.41 -7.97 6.53
N ALA A 323 -19.19 -8.05 5.46
CA ALA A 323 -20.53 -7.46 5.41
C ALA A 323 -21.47 -8.08 6.45
N GLN A 324 -21.46 -9.42 6.60
CA GLN A 324 -22.24 -10.10 7.63
C GLN A 324 -21.83 -9.68 9.05
N LEU A 325 -20.53 -9.54 9.31
CA LEU A 325 -20.02 -9.08 10.61
C LEU A 325 -20.44 -7.64 10.90
N ARG A 326 -20.27 -6.76 9.92
CA ARG A 326 -20.69 -5.36 10.00
C ARG A 326 -22.16 -5.23 10.35
N ASP A 327 -23.02 -5.99 9.67
CA ASP A 327 -24.47 -5.90 9.85
C ASP A 327 -24.94 -6.46 11.21
N ARG A 328 -24.10 -7.28 11.89
CA ARG A 328 -24.36 -7.81 13.25
C ARG A 328 -23.83 -6.93 14.37
N ASP A 329 -22.79 -6.13 14.11
CA ASP A 329 -22.21 -5.21 15.10
C ASP A 329 -22.70 -3.77 14.85
N PRO A 330 -23.52 -3.19 15.76
CA PRO A 330 -24.07 -1.85 15.58
C PRO A 330 -23.01 -0.75 15.40
N TRP A 331 -21.84 -0.89 16.03
CA TRP A 331 -20.76 0.06 15.87
C TRP A 331 -20.13 -0.07 14.48
N LEU A 332 -19.82 -1.27 14.02
CA LEU A 332 -19.30 -1.48 12.66
C LEU A 332 -20.33 -1.04 11.61
N ALA A 333 -21.61 -1.30 11.80
CA ALA A 333 -22.67 -0.85 10.89
C ALA A 333 -22.67 0.69 10.70
N GLN A 334 -22.31 1.44 11.76
CA GLN A 334 -22.25 2.91 11.72
C GLN A 334 -20.90 3.43 11.18
N HIS A 335 -19.77 2.71 11.42
CA HIS A 335 -18.43 3.26 11.20
C HIS A 335 -17.63 2.52 10.12
N LEU A 336 -18.19 1.48 9.50
CA LEU A 336 -17.49 0.69 8.48
C LEU A 336 -18.31 0.59 7.20
N LEU A 337 -17.76 1.10 6.11
CA LEU A 337 -18.28 0.93 4.76
C LEU A 337 -17.36 -0.01 3.98
N LEU A 338 -17.90 -0.62 2.93
CA LEU A 338 -17.16 -1.53 2.05
C LEU A 338 -17.35 -1.09 0.60
N CYS A 339 -16.27 -1.11 -0.19
CA CYS A 339 -16.40 -1.11 -1.64
C CYS A 339 -17.01 -2.43 -2.10
N ASP A 340 -17.86 -2.39 -3.13
CA ASP A 340 -18.34 -3.61 -3.76
C ASP A 340 -17.38 -4.05 -4.87
N GLU A 341 -16.72 -5.20 -4.67
CA GLU A 341 -15.72 -5.80 -5.55
C GLU A 341 -16.09 -7.24 -5.96
N ARG A 342 -17.37 -7.62 -5.82
CA ARG A 342 -17.84 -8.99 -6.12
C ARG A 342 -17.92 -9.26 -7.63
N ASP A 343 -18.01 -8.22 -8.44
CA ASP A 343 -18.08 -8.33 -9.89
C ASP A 343 -16.68 -8.36 -10.50
N TRP A 344 -16.23 -9.55 -10.89
CA TRP A 344 -14.95 -9.76 -11.53
C TRP A 344 -15.04 -10.73 -12.71
N TRP A 345 -14.15 -10.58 -13.69
CA TRP A 345 -14.01 -11.44 -14.86
C TRP A 345 -12.54 -11.71 -15.16
N ALA A 346 -12.26 -12.89 -15.67
CA ALA A 346 -10.92 -13.30 -16.06
C ALA A 346 -10.97 -14.22 -17.28
N LEU A 347 -9.90 -14.19 -18.07
CA LEU A 347 -9.65 -15.16 -19.11
C LEU A 347 -9.31 -16.51 -18.46
N ARG A 348 -10.06 -17.57 -18.77
CA ARG A 348 -9.74 -18.93 -18.36
C ARG A 348 -8.57 -19.46 -19.22
N GLN A 349 -7.49 -19.84 -18.57
CA GLN A 349 -6.30 -20.41 -19.19
C GLN A 349 -6.03 -21.82 -18.69
N HIS A 350 -6.26 -22.09 -17.40
CA HIS A 350 -5.93 -23.33 -16.71
C HIS A 350 -7.06 -23.84 -15.82
N GLU A 351 -6.96 -25.11 -15.44
CA GLU A 351 -7.74 -25.76 -14.37
C GLU A 351 -6.74 -26.41 -13.40
N PRO A 352 -6.99 -26.40 -12.07
CA PRO A 352 -8.13 -25.79 -11.37
C PRO A 352 -7.98 -24.25 -11.20
N LEU A 353 -9.01 -23.61 -10.61
CA LEU A 353 -9.06 -22.16 -10.34
C LEU A 353 -7.79 -21.63 -9.67
N ILE A 354 -7.18 -22.41 -8.80
CA ILE A 354 -5.97 -22.02 -8.05
C ILE A 354 -4.75 -21.82 -8.96
N ALA A 355 -4.72 -22.48 -10.11
CA ALA A 355 -3.64 -22.40 -11.09
C ALA A 355 -3.82 -21.26 -12.10
N GLU A 356 -4.97 -20.56 -12.06
CA GLU A 356 -5.27 -19.45 -12.97
C GLU A 356 -4.41 -18.23 -12.65
N PRO A 357 -3.51 -17.79 -13.55
CA PRO A 357 -2.59 -16.68 -13.29
C PRO A 357 -3.30 -15.33 -13.25
N GLY A 358 -4.45 -15.20 -13.91
CA GLY A 358 -5.22 -13.95 -13.98
C GLY A 358 -4.50 -12.84 -14.75
N ASP A 359 -3.73 -13.19 -15.77
CA ASP A 359 -2.96 -12.23 -16.58
C ASP A 359 -3.87 -11.26 -17.33
N LEU A 360 -5.05 -11.71 -17.74
CA LEU A 360 -6.14 -10.88 -18.29
C LEU A 360 -7.36 -11.05 -17.40
N ALA A 361 -7.47 -10.18 -16.42
CA ALA A 361 -8.56 -10.14 -15.45
C ALA A 361 -8.91 -8.71 -15.06
N CYS A 362 -10.16 -8.51 -14.64
CA CYS A 362 -10.65 -7.21 -14.17
C CYS A 362 -11.67 -7.36 -13.05
N VAL A 363 -11.75 -6.32 -12.21
CA VAL A 363 -12.74 -6.16 -11.14
C VAL A 363 -13.40 -4.80 -11.29
N LEU A 364 -14.72 -4.75 -11.18
CA LEU A 364 -15.45 -3.50 -10.97
C LEU A 364 -15.53 -3.22 -9.46
N ARG A 365 -14.86 -2.16 -9.03
CA ARG A 365 -14.94 -1.64 -7.66
C ARG A 365 -15.91 -0.48 -7.63
N ARG A 366 -17.04 -0.67 -6.94
CA ARG A 366 -18.03 0.40 -6.74
C ARG A 366 -17.90 0.99 -5.35
N TYR A 367 -17.74 2.30 -5.30
CA TYR A 367 -17.80 3.05 -4.06
C TYR A 367 -19.26 3.28 -3.67
N PRO A 368 -19.57 3.37 -2.35
CA PRO A 368 -20.92 3.68 -1.91
C PRO A 368 -21.43 4.99 -2.50
N GLY A 369 -22.62 4.96 -3.12
CA GLY A 369 -23.24 6.14 -3.74
C GLY A 369 -24.11 6.97 -2.79
N ASP A 370 -24.39 6.44 -1.60
CA ASP A 370 -25.29 6.99 -0.59
C ASP A 370 -24.56 7.68 0.56
N LEU A 371 -23.36 8.22 0.30
CA LEU A 371 -22.63 9.00 1.30
C LEU A 371 -23.42 10.26 1.68
N ALA A 372 -23.43 10.58 2.98
CA ALA A 372 -24.11 11.76 3.50
C ALA A 372 -23.62 13.04 2.80
N PRO A 373 -24.50 14.02 2.53
CA PRO A 373 -24.11 15.29 1.94
C PRO A 373 -22.94 15.95 2.68
N GLY A 374 -22.01 16.57 1.95
CA GLY A 374 -20.81 17.19 2.52
C GLY A 374 -19.68 16.23 2.85
N THR A 375 -19.92 14.93 2.78
CA THR A 375 -18.90 13.88 3.01
C THR A 375 -17.97 13.72 1.80
N TRP A 376 -16.71 13.40 2.07
CA TRP A 376 -15.72 13.09 1.04
C TRP A 376 -14.81 11.94 1.49
N LEU A 377 -14.11 11.35 0.54
CA LEU A 377 -13.27 10.16 0.75
C LEU A 377 -11.79 10.55 0.69
N LEU A 378 -11.02 10.09 1.70
CA LEU A 378 -9.60 10.37 1.85
C LEU A 378 -8.84 9.06 2.12
N PRO A 379 -8.04 8.55 1.17
CA PRO A 379 -7.17 7.41 1.46
C PRO A 379 -6.24 7.71 2.64
N MET A 380 -6.11 6.80 3.60
CA MET A 380 -5.26 7.04 4.77
C MET A 380 -3.79 7.25 4.40
N ALA A 381 -3.33 6.67 3.29
CA ALA A 381 -1.98 6.94 2.77
C ALA A 381 -1.73 8.43 2.49
N ALA A 382 -2.74 9.19 2.06
CA ALA A 382 -2.62 10.63 1.86
C ALA A 382 -2.40 11.41 3.17
N CYS A 383 -2.83 10.85 4.32
CA CYS A 383 -2.59 11.46 5.64
C CYS A 383 -1.11 11.39 6.07
N ALA A 384 -0.30 10.56 5.42
CA ALA A 384 1.14 10.46 5.65
C ALA A 384 1.97 11.05 4.50
N ALA A 385 1.33 11.61 3.48
CA ALA A 385 1.99 12.12 2.28
C ALA A 385 2.50 13.55 2.48
N LEU A 386 3.77 13.67 2.89
CA LEU A 386 4.48 14.94 2.98
C LEU A 386 4.83 15.46 1.59
N THR A 387 4.71 16.79 1.40
CA THR A 387 5.25 17.51 0.26
C THR A 387 6.77 17.71 0.39
N ALA A 388 7.41 18.20 -0.66
CA ALA A 388 8.82 18.60 -0.66
C ALA A 388 9.14 19.67 0.41
N SER A 389 8.17 20.52 0.73
CA SER A 389 8.27 21.54 1.79
C SER A 389 7.88 21.04 3.18
N ASN A 390 7.73 19.72 3.37
CA ASN A 390 7.26 19.08 4.61
C ASN A 390 5.85 19.52 5.04
N ASP A 391 5.00 19.99 4.12
CA ASP A 391 3.60 20.24 4.44
C ASP A 391 2.76 18.95 4.31
N LEU A 392 1.60 18.92 4.97
CA LEU A 392 0.72 17.76 5.04
C LEU A 392 -0.69 18.13 4.54
N PRO A 393 -0.93 18.06 3.21
CA PRO A 393 -2.16 18.58 2.58
C PRO A 393 -3.45 18.01 3.19
N ALA A 394 -3.47 16.74 3.59
CA ALA A 394 -4.64 16.09 4.17
C ALA A 394 -5.06 16.73 5.50
N LEU A 395 -4.12 17.07 6.37
CA LEU A 395 -4.41 17.71 7.66
C LEU A 395 -4.71 19.20 7.48
N ARG A 396 -4.01 19.90 6.58
CA ARG A 396 -4.35 21.29 6.23
C ARG A 396 -5.78 21.39 5.71
N ARG A 397 -6.20 20.44 4.88
CA ARG A 397 -7.58 20.38 4.38
C ARG A 397 -8.59 20.11 5.49
N SER A 398 -8.20 19.41 6.54
CA SER A 398 -8.99 19.18 7.77
C SER A 398 -8.89 20.36 8.75
N SER A 399 -8.44 21.53 8.28
CA SER A 399 -8.31 22.78 9.05
C SER A 399 -7.31 22.71 10.23
N CYS A 400 -6.37 21.79 10.19
CA CYS A 400 -5.31 21.72 11.19
C CYS A 400 -4.27 22.82 10.91
N THR A 401 -4.18 23.82 11.79
CA THR A 401 -3.24 24.94 11.68
C THR A 401 -2.02 24.79 12.57
N ASP A 402 -2.11 23.97 13.61
CA ASP A 402 -1.06 23.75 14.61
C ASP A 402 -0.95 22.26 14.99
N ALA A 403 0.11 21.93 15.74
CA ALA A 403 0.40 20.57 16.19
C ALA A 403 -0.72 19.99 17.08
N ALA A 404 -1.34 20.78 17.93
CA ALA A 404 -2.37 20.28 18.85
C ALA A 404 -3.60 19.79 18.07
N GLN A 405 -4.05 20.55 17.06
CA GLN A 405 -5.14 20.16 16.18
C GLN A 405 -4.78 18.94 15.32
N ALA A 406 -3.54 18.87 14.84
CA ALA A 406 -3.05 17.74 14.08
C ALA A 406 -3.07 16.44 14.91
N TRP A 407 -2.58 16.49 16.16
CA TRP A 407 -2.62 15.36 17.07
C TRP A 407 -4.03 14.99 17.52
N ALA A 408 -4.91 15.95 17.71
CA ALA A 408 -6.33 15.69 17.99
C ALA A 408 -7.03 14.97 16.81
N THR A 409 -6.72 15.39 15.58
CA THR A 409 -7.22 14.72 14.37
C THR A 409 -6.64 13.30 14.24
N PHE A 410 -5.34 13.11 14.52
CA PHE A 410 -4.70 11.80 14.55
C PHE A 410 -5.38 10.88 15.57
N ARG A 411 -5.67 11.35 16.79
CA ARG A 411 -6.38 10.57 17.81
C ARG A 411 -7.73 10.05 17.30
N ARG A 412 -8.50 10.87 16.60
CA ARG A 412 -9.78 10.45 16.01
C ARG A 412 -9.60 9.40 14.92
N ILE A 413 -8.59 9.56 14.06
CA ILE A 413 -8.25 8.56 13.03
C ILE A 413 -7.81 7.25 13.69
N ALA A 414 -6.95 7.33 14.71
CA ALA A 414 -6.45 6.17 15.44
C ALA A 414 -7.59 5.43 16.15
N ALA A 415 -8.47 6.13 16.86
CA ALA A 415 -9.63 5.53 17.54
C ALA A 415 -10.50 4.73 16.55
N LEU A 416 -10.85 5.31 15.39
CA LEU A 416 -11.63 4.62 14.36
C LEU A 416 -10.95 3.36 13.84
N LEU A 417 -9.65 3.43 13.51
CA LEU A 417 -8.93 2.28 12.95
C LEU A 417 -8.70 1.19 13.98
N LEU A 418 -8.31 1.57 15.21
CA LEU A 418 -8.06 0.64 16.30
C LEU A 418 -9.35 -0.10 16.70
N GLU A 419 -10.45 0.62 16.89
CA GLU A 419 -11.72 0.00 17.24
C GLU A 419 -12.25 -0.90 16.13
N THR A 420 -12.19 -0.46 14.86
CA THR A 420 -12.54 -1.32 13.71
C THR A 420 -11.72 -2.61 13.70
N GLY A 421 -10.39 -2.51 13.82
CA GLY A 421 -9.50 -3.67 13.80
C GLY A 421 -9.74 -4.63 14.95
N LEU A 422 -9.92 -4.12 16.17
CA LEU A 422 -10.19 -4.94 17.36
C LEU A 422 -11.56 -5.62 17.32
N ARG A 423 -12.60 -4.96 16.78
CA ARG A 423 -13.91 -5.57 16.55
C ARG A 423 -13.86 -6.65 15.48
N CYS A 424 -13.12 -6.41 14.39
CA CYS A 424 -12.86 -7.43 13.38
C CYS A 424 -12.10 -8.63 13.98
N PHE A 425 -11.07 -8.39 14.78
CA PHE A 425 -10.32 -9.42 15.50
C PHE A 425 -11.20 -10.25 16.43
N ALA A 426 -12.03 -9.60 17.23
CA ALA A 426 -12.93 -10.28 18.17
C ALA A 426 -13.90 -11.22 17.45
N ASN A 427 -14.22 -10.95 16.19
CA ASN A 427 -15.07 -11.77 15.34
C ASN A 427 -14.29 -12.70 14.39
N GLY A 428 -12.99 -12.86 14.58
CA GLY A 428 -12.15 -13.83 13.86
C GLY A 428 -11.72 -13.43 12.46
N VAL A 429 -11.73 -12.14 12.12
CA VAL A 429 -11.25 -11.64 10.83
C VAL A 429 -10.24 -10.51 11.01
N MET A 430 -9.35 -10.32 10.03
CA MET A 430 -8.46 -9.18 9.97
C MET A 430 -8.31 -8.68 8.53
N PRO A 431 -8.94 -7.55 8.18
CA PRO A 431 -8.72 -6.88 6.90
C PRO A 431 -7.28 -6.38 6.77
N GLU A 432 -6.84 -6.12 5.55
CA GLU A 432 -5.52 -5.55 5.29
C GLU A 432 -5.53 -4.03 5.50
N LEU A 433 -5.37 -3.61 6.77
CA LEU A 433 -5.59 -2.23 7.26
C LEU A 433 -4.41 -1.28 7.01
N HIS A 434 -3.70 -1.39 5.89
CA HIS A 434 -2.70 -0.42 5.50
C HIS A 434 -3.30 0.80 4.77
N GLY A 435 -2.56 1.91 4.71
CA GLY A 435 -3.08 3.20 4.26
C GLY A 435 -3.66 3.25 2.84
N GLN A 436 -3.26 2.35 1.93
CA GLN A 436 -3.82 2.27 0.59
C GLN A 436 -5.22 1.62 0.58
N ASN A 437 -5.47 0.63 1.45
CA ASN A 437 -6.73 -0.13 1.46
C ASN A 437 -7.80 0.50 2.35
N VAL A 438 -7.40 1.37 3.28
CA VAL A 438 -8.31 2.07 4.17
C VAL A 438 -8.52 3.50 3.68
N VAL A 439 -9.78 3.87 3.51
CA VAL A 439 -10.21 5.21 3.10
C VAL A 439 -11.02 5.83 4.24
N LEU A 440 -10.64 7.01 4.69
CA LEU A 440 -11.42 7.78 5.65
C LEU A 440 -12.66 8.36 4.98
N VAL A 441 -13.79 8.24 5.63
CA VAL A 441 -15.02 8.96 5.32
C VAL A 441 -15.02 10.21 6.18
N VAL A 442 -14.81 11.36 5.55
CA VAL A 442 -14.62 12.64 6.26
C VAL A 442 -15.89 13.47 6.11
N GLY A 443 -16.47 13.85 7.22
CA GLY A 443 -17.59 14.79 7.30
C GLY A 443 -17.13 16.21 7.64
N GLU A 444 -18.07 17.08 7.96
CA GLU A 444 -17.79 18.48 8.35
C GLU A 444 -16.96 18.54 9.64
N ASP A 445 -17.23 17.65 10.59
CA ASP A 445 -16.51 17.57 11.88
C ASP A 445 -15.23 16.73 11.82
N GLY A 446 -14.80 16.28 10.64
CA GLY A 446 -13.61 15.45 10.41
C GLY A 446 -13.91 13.95 10.17
N PRO A 447 -12.96 13.05 10.42
CA PRO A 447 -13.12 11.61 10.22
C PRO A 447 -14.28 11.03 11.02
N ARG A 448 -15.17 10.26 10.34
CA ARG A 448 -16.39 9.71 10.96
C ARG A 448 -16.58 8.21 10.76
N ALA A 449 -16.00 7.65 9.71
CA ALA A 449 -16.08 6.24 9.38
C ALA A 449 -14.88 5.80 8.51
N LEU A 450 -14.70 4.51 8.37
CA LEU A 450 -13.75 3.90 7.45
C LEU A 450 -14.48 3.24 6.29
N LEU A 451 -13.85 3.25 5.11
CA LEU A 451 -14.28 2.47 3.97
C LEU A 451 -13.13 1.56 3.57
N LEU A 452 -13.40 0.26 3.50
CA LEU A 452 -12.42 -0.74 3.08
C LEU A 452 -12.58 -1.08 1.61
N ARG A 453 -11.44 -1.29 0.97
CA ARG A 453 -11.30 -1.79 -0.40
C ARG A 453 -10.21 -2.86 -0.46
N ASP A 454 -10.17 -3.65 -1.54
CA ASP A 454 -9.23 -4.77 -1.70
C ASP A 454 -9.43 -5.86 -0.63
N HIS A 455 -10.53 -6.60 -0.75
CA HIS A 455 -10.91 -7.65 0.22
C HIS A 455 -10.17 -8.98 0.02
N ASP A 456 -9.35 -9.12 -1.03
CA ASP A 456 -8.72 -10.35 -1.49
C ASP A 456 -7.70 -10.96 -0.50
N THR A 457 -7.32 -10.22 0.52
CA THR A 457 -6.38 -10.61 1.58
C THR A 457 -6.98 -10.57 2.98
N LEU A 458 -8.31 -10.65 3.11
CA LEU A 458 -8.95 -10.81 4.43
C LEU A 458 -8.47 -12.09 5.10
N ARG A 459 -7.81 -11.95 6.23
CA ARG A 459 -7.36 -13.09 7.04
C ARG A 459 -8.44 -13.51 7.99
N ILE A 460 -8.55 -14.82 8.19
CA ILE A 460 -9.57 -15.41 9.06
C ILE A 460 -8.96 -16.37 10.09
N CYS A 461 -9.57 -16.43 11.27
CA CYS A 461 -9.30 -17.43 12.29
C CYS A 461 -10.59 -18.26 12.49
N PRO A 462 -10.66 -19.50 11.94
CA PRO A 462 -11.88 -20.30 11.95
C PRO A 462 -12.47 -20.52 13.34
N SER A 463 -11.64 -20.68 14.38
CA SER A 463 -12.11 -20.87 15.74
C SER A 463 -12.88 -19.65 16.27
N LEU A 464 -12.39 -18.43 16.02
CA LEU A 464 -13.07 -17.21 16.44
C LEU A 464 -14.33 -16.93 15.59
N LEU A 465 -14.31 -17.23 14.29
CA LEU A 465 -15.51 -17.15 13.43
C LEU A 465 -16.62 -18.07 13.94
N ALA A 466 -16.27 -19.30 14.31
CA ALA A 466 -17.23 -20.25 14.87
C ALA A 466 -17.80 -19.75 16.21
N GLU A 467 -16.97 -19.20 17.10
CA GLU A 467 -17.41 -18.56 18.36
C GLU A 467 -18.36 -17.37 18.10
N ALA A 468 -18.11 -16.60 17.02
CA ALA A 468 -18.96 -15.49 16.60
C ALA A 468 -20.24 -15.95 15.84
N GLY A 469 -20.39 -17.24 15.57
CA GLY A 469 -21.51 -17.78 14.80
C GLY A 469 -21.52 -17.34 13.34
N VAL A 470 -20.35 -17.16 12.74
CA VAL A 470 -20.15 -16.76 11.34
C VAL A 470 -19.57 -17.93 10.56
N ASP A 471 -20.11 -18.17 9.38
CA ASP A 471 -19.61 -19.22 8.50
C ASP A 471 -18.18 -18.93 8.02
N VAL A 472 -17.33 -19.95 8.06
CA VAL A 472 -15.96 -19.85 7.56
C VAL A 472 -15.98 -19.76 6.04
N PRO A 473 -15.45 -18.68 5.43
CA PRO A 473 -15.38 -18.57 3.98
C PRO A 473 -14.58 -19.72 3.35
N ALA A 474 -15.11 -20.34 2.31
CA ALA A 474 -14.48 -21.44 1.59
C ALA A 474 -13.40 -20.94 0.63
N TYR A 475 -12.29 -20.43 1.16
CA TYR A 475 -11.20 -19.89 0.37
C TYR A 475 -10.50 -20.94 -0.50
N ALA A 476 -10.17 -20.54 -1.72
CA ALA A 476 -9.24 -21.28 -2.56
C ALA A 476 -7.79 -20.99 -2.10
N VAL A 477 -7.20 -21.93 -1.35
CA VAL A 477 -5.85 -21.79 -0.78
C VAL A 477 -4.88 -22.68 -1.55
N ASP A 478 -3.74 -22.10 -1.92
CA ASP A 478 -2.62 -22.83 -2.50
C ASP A 478 -1.81 -23.52 -1.39
N THR A 479 -1.93 -24.84 -1.31
CA THR A 479 -1.25 -25.63 -0.28
C THR A 479 0.23 -25.86 -0.56
N SER A 480 0.74 -25.46 -1.72
CA SER A 480 2.18 -25.52 -2.05
C SER A 480 2.98 -24.36 -1.46
N THR A 481 2.31 -23.33 -0.95
CA THR A 481 2.92 -22.17 -0.31
C THR A 481 2.40 -22.00 1.13
N PRO A 482 3.16 -21.33 2.02
CA PRO A 482 2.68 -21.04 3.37
C PRO A 482 1.34 -20.29 3.32
N ASN A 483 0.34 -20.83 4.04
CA ASN A 483 -0.97 -20.21 4.12
C ASN A 483 -0.92 -18.98 5.02
N THR A 484 -1.34 -17.83 4.47
CA THR A 484 -1.40 -16.55 5.18
C THR A 484 -2.82 -15.98 5.30
N LEU A 485 -3.84 -16.73 4.83
CA LEU A 485 -5.24 -16.27 4.83
C LEU A 485 -6.08 -16.97 5.91
N VAL A 486 -5.90 -18.28 6.09
CA VAL A 486 -6.60 -19.06 7.11
C VAL A 486 -5.61 -19.34 8.23
N LEU A 487 -5.80 -18.73 9.38
CA LEU A 487 -4.84 -18.73 10.48
C LEU A 487 -5.38 -19.60 11.64
N ASP A 488 -4.50 -20.40 12.21
CA ASP A 488 -4.88 -21.40 13.22
C ASP A 488 -5.07 -20.80 14.63
N ALA A 489 -4.43 -19.64 14.88
CA ALA A 489 -4.42 -19.04 16.21
C ALA A 489 -4.72 -17.54 16.20
N PRO A 490 -5.53 -17.03 17.16
CA PRO A 490 -5.88 -15.62 17.26
C PRO A 490 -4.69 -14.63 17.26
N PRO A 491 -3.55 -14.90 17.95
CA PRO A 491 -2.40 -13.98 17.92
C PRO A 491 -1.84 -13.75 16.50
N GLN A 492 -2.01 -14.70 15.58
CA GLN A 492 -1.57 -14.52 14.19
C GLN A 492 -2.38 -13.44 13.46
N LEU A 493 -3.69 -13.28 13.77
CA LEU A 493 -4.48 -12.16 13.26
C LEU A 493 -3.96 -10.82 13.79
N LEU A 494 -3.63 -10.76 15.09
CA LEU A 494 -3.10 -9.55 15.72
C LEU A 494 -1.75 -9.14 15.14
N ALA A 495 -0.90 -10.09 14.74
CA ALA A 495 0.36 -9.79 14.08
C ALA A 495 0.15 -8.97 12.79
N TYR A 496 -0.90 -9.25 12.01
CA TYR A 496 -1.25 -8.44 10.84
C TYR A 496 -1.83 -7.08 11.21
N PHE A 497 -2.57 -7.00 12.31
CA PHE A 497 -3.06 -5.74 12.83
C PHE A 497 -1.92 -4.83 13.29
N GLN A 498 -0.99 -5.35 14.10
CA GLN A 498 0.20 -4.63 14.56
C GLN A 498 1.02 -4.12 13.37
N THR A 499 1.37 -5.02 12.45
CA THR A 499 2.29 -4.71 11.34
C THR A 499 1.68 -3.80 10.27
N LEU A 500 0.39 -3.88 9.98
CA LEU A 500 -0.23 -3.12 8.87
C LEU A 500 -1.01 -1.90 9.34
N ALA A 501 -1.84 -2.06 10.38
CA ALA A 501 -2.64 -0.95 10.88
C ALA A 501 -1.82 0.02 11.74
N ILE A 502 -0.98 -0.50 12.64
CA ILE A 502 -0.28 0.34 13.62
C ILE A 502 1.10 0.76 13.08
N GLU A 503 2.01 -0.18 12.78
CA GLU A 503 3.39 0.12 12.43
C GLU A 503 3.57 0.75 11.04
N VAL A 504 2.68 0.44 10.08
CA VAL A 504 2.78 0.99 8.72
C VAL A 504 1.80 2.14 8.50
N ASN A 505 0.54 2.01 8.90
CA ASN A 505 -0.48 3.01 8.60
C ASN A 505 -0.49 4.15 9.63
N LEU A 506 -0.83 3.86 10.89
CA LEU A 506 -0.93 4.91 11.93
C LEU A 506 0.43 5.54 12.24
N TYR A 507 1.48 4.74 12.36
CA TYR A 507 2.81 5.28 12.65
C TYR A 507 3.33 6.19 11.53
N ALA A 508 3.05 5.88 10.26
CA ALA A 508 3.42 6.78 9.16
C ALA A 508 2.74 8.14 9.26
N ILE A 509 1.45 8.17 9.66
CA ILE A 509 0.72 9.41 9.87
C ILE A 509 1.32 10.19 11.05
N ALA A 510 1.62 9.52 12.17
CA ALA A 510 2.25 10.14 13.33
C ALA A 510 3.62 10.73 12.99
N ALA A 511 4.47 9.98 12.27
CA ALA A 511 5.76 10.44 11.80
C ALA A 511 5.66 11.66 10.87
N ALA A 512 4.68 11.67 9.97
CA ALA A 512 4.44 12.80 9.07
C ALA A 512 3.96 14.05 9.83
N ILE A 513 3.11 13.90 10.85
CA ILE A 513 2.68 15.00 11.72
C ILE A 513 3.88 15.58 12.47
N ALA A 514 4.73 14.71 13.04
CA ALA A 514 5.90 15.16 13.78
C ALA A 514 6.83 16.02 12.90
N VAL A 515 6.99 15.65 11.62
CA VAL A 515 7.77 16.42 10.65
C VAL A 515 7.05 17.72 10.26
N ALA A 516 5.78 17.65 9.87
CA ALA A 516 5.05 18.81 9.30
C ALA A 516 4.78 19.92 10.32
N PHE A 517 4.69 19.58 11.60
CA PHE A 517 4.37 20.52 12.67
C PHE A 517 5.53 20.68 13.69
N ASP A 518 6.73 20.22 13.35
CA ASP A 518 7.93 20.24 14.21
C ASP A 518 7.61 19.84 15.67
N SER A 519 7.03 18.66 15.82
CA SER A 519 6.56 18.15 17.11
C SER A 519 7.21 16.81 17.48
N ASP A 520 6.99 16.37 18.73
CA ASP A 520 7.56 15.12 19.21
C ASP A 520 6.77 13.91 18.70
N GLU A 521 7.44 13.03 17.96
CA GLU A 521 6.88 11.78 17.43
C GLU A 521 6.35 10.83 18.52
N ARG A 522 6.92 10.89 19.75
CA ARG A 522 6.47 10.10 20.91
C ARG A 522 5.01 10.36 21.29
N LEU A 523 4.47 11.55 20.96
CA LEU A 523 3.05 11.85 21.15
C LEU A 523 2.15 10.89 20.40
N GLY A 524 2.56 10.48 19.18
CA GLY A 524 1.82 9.49 18.40
C GLY A 524 1.73 8.15 19.13
N TRP A 525 2.85 7.63 19.64
CA TRP A 525 2.86 6.37 20.38
C TRP A 525 2.09 6.44 21.69
N ARG A 526 2.17 7.56 22.41
CA ARG A 526 1.37 7.79 23.62
C ARG A 526 -0.12 7.78 23.32
N ILE A 527 -0.56 8.49 22.27
CA ILE A 527 -1.97 8.49 21.84
C ILE A 527 -2.41 7.06 21.49
N LEU A 528 -1.61 6.31 20.72
CA LEU A 528 -1.94 4.94 20.38
C LEU A 528 -2.07 4.04 21.61
N GLY A 529 -1.15 4.14 22.56
CA GLY A 529 -1.21 3.39 23.80
C GLY A 529 -2.44 3.71 24.66
N GLU A 530 -2.79 4.98 24.78
CA GLU A 530 -3.98 5.43 25.52
C GLU A 530 -5.27 4.91 24.87
N GLU A 531 -5.40 4.99 23.53
CA GLU A 531 -6.57 4.49 22.80
C GLU A 531 -6.67 2.96 22.91
N ILE A 532 -5.56 2.23 22.76
CA ILE A 532 -5.53 0.76 22.90
C ILE A 532 -5.92 0.36 24.33
N ALA A 533 -5.36 1.02 25.36
CA ALA A 533 -5.70 0.74 26.75
C ALA A 533 -7.18 1.01 27.07
N THR A 534 -7.76 2.04 26.47
CA THR A 534 -9.19 2.36 26.59
C THR A 534 -10.07 1.28 25.96
N LEU A 535 -9.69 0.76 24.78
CA LEU A 535 -10.44 -0.26 24.09
C LEU A 535 -10.25 -1.66 24.69
N LEU A 536 -9.16 -1.89 25.44
CA LEU A 536 -8.79 -3.19 26.03
C LEU A 536 -8.65 -3.08 27.55
N PRO A 537 -9.74 -2.81 28.30
CA PRO A 537 -9.68 -2.70 29.77
C PRO A 537 -9.29 -4.04 30.39
N ALA A 538 -8.51 -4.00 31.48
CA ALA A 538 -8.08 -5.18 32.20
C ALA A 538 -9.25 -5.86 32.94
N GLY A 539 -9.17 -7.18 33.13
CA GLY A 539 -10.08 -7.92 34.01
C GLY A 539 -11.53 -8.03 33.51
N THR A 540 -11.76 -7.92 32.21
CA THR A 540 -13.09 -8.05 31.62
C THR A 540 -13.64 -9.48 31.60
N GLY A 541 -12.76 -10.49 31.74
CA GLY A 541 -13.09 -11.91 31.52
C GLY A 541 -13.42 -12.25 30.06
N ASN A 542 -13.26 -11.28 29.12
CA ASN A 542 -13.45 -11.53 27.72
C ASN A 542 -12.15 -12.05 27.09
N ARG A 543 -12.20 -13.28 26.59
CA ARG A 543 -11.04 -13.99 26.04
C ARG A 543 -10.31 -13.21 24.92
N THR A 544 -11.04 -12.64 23.97
CA THR A 544 -10.44 -11.89 22.84
C THR A 544 -9.83 -10.58 23.30
N THR A 545 -10.43 -9.90 24.27
CA THR A 545 -9.89 -8.70 24.91
C THR A 545 -8.58 -9.00 25.64
N GLU A 546 -8.53 -10.11 26.39
CA GLU A 546 -7.32 -10.53 27.12
C GLU A 546 -6.18 -10.91 26.17
N ILE A 547 -6.48 -11.65 25.08
CA ILE A 547 -5.49 -11.99 24.05
C ILE A 547 -4.95 -10.72 23.37
N ALA A 548 -5.83 -9.79 23.00
CA ALA A 548 -5.44 -8.54 22.36
C ALA A 548 -4.61 -7.66 23.31
N ARG A 549 -5.00 -7.56 24.59
CA ARG A 549 -4.25 -6.83 25.60
C ARG A 549 -2.85 -7.41 25.78
N ALA A 550 -2.76 -8.73 25.96
CA ALA A 550 -1.48 -9.41 26.11
C ALA A 550 -0.54 -9.17 24.93
N ALA A 551 -1.07 -9.18 23.69
CA ALA A 551 -0.28 -8.98 22.48
C ALA A 551 0.12 -7.52 22.23
N LEU A 552 -0.78 -6.56 22.52
CA LEU A 552 -0.58 -5.16 22.19
C LEU A 552 0.05 -4.34 23.32
N LEU A 553 -0.36 -4.58 24.58
CA LEU A 553 0.10 -3.78 25.72
C LEU A 553 1.18 -4.48 26.54
N ASP A 554 1.03 -5.79 26.80
CA ASP A 554 1.86 -6.47 27.80
C ASP A 554 3.10 -7.13 27.17
N ALA A 555 3.06 -7.50 25.87
CA ALA A 555 4.18 -8.14 25.18
C ALA A 555 5.39 -7.20 25.10
N PRO A 556 6.62 -7.65 25.44
CA PRO A 556 7.82 -6.82 25.38
C PRO A 556 8.24 -6.51 23.94
N ASP A 557 7.90 -7.39 23.01
CA ASP A 557 8.23 -7.28 21.59
C ASP A 557 6.98 -7.46 20.73
N TRP A 558 6.95 -6.74 19.61
CA TRP A 558 5.92 -6.86 18.58
C TRP A 558 6.45 -7.59 17.35
N PRO A 559 5.60 -8.32 16.62
CA PRO A 559 5.94 -8.81 15.29
C PRO A 559 6.16 -7.64 14.35
N PHE A 560 7.17 -7.70 13.50
CA PHE A 560 7.47 -6.70 12.49
C PHE A 560 7.51 -7.33 11.09
N LYS A 561 6.82 -6.73 10.12
CA LYS A 561 6.77 -7.25 8.76
C LYS A 561 7.98 -6.80 7.95
N GLN A 562 8.97 -7.68 7.82
CA GLN A 562 10.14 -7.48 6.97
C GLN A 562 9.78 -7.64 5.49
N LEU A 563 10.28 -6.76 4.64
CA LEU A 563 10.10 -6.78 3.18
C LEU A 563 11.42 -6.73 2.42
N LEU A 564 12.39 -5.94 2.90
CA LEU A 564 13.64 -5.74 2.20
C LEU A 564 14.49 -7.02 2.20
N ALA A 565 14.68 -7.65 3.36
CA ALA A 565 15.43 -8.89 3.47
C ALA A 565 14.82 -10.02 2.61
N PRO A 566 13.50 -10.32 2.68
CA PRO A 566 12.88 -11.32 1.82
C PRO A 566 12.92 -10.98 0.33
N LEU A 567 12.83 -9.69 -0.02
CA LEU A 567 12.95 -9.24 -1.41
C LEU A 567 14.35 -9.53 -1.96
N LEU A 568 15.38 -9.29 -1.15
CA LEU A 568 16.77 -9.55 -1.54
C LEU A 568 17.09 -11.05 -1.63
N ALA A 569 16.48 -11.86 -0.77
CA ALA A 569 16.64 -13.31 -0.77
C ALA A 569 15.92 -14.01 -1.93
N ARG A 570 14.96 -13.35 -2.59
CA ARG A 570 14.16 -13.92 -3.65
C ARG A 570 14.83 -13.69 -5.01
N GLU A 571 15.08 -14.77 -5.78
CA GLU A 571 15.71 -14.66 -7.09
C GLU A 571 14.76 -14.12 -8.17
N THR A 572 13.50 -14.53 -8.16
CA THR A 572 12.49 -14.14 -9.17
C THR A 572 11.27 -13.49 -8.53
N ALA A 573 10.63 -12.58 -9.25
CA ALA A 573 9.36 -12.01 -8.81
C ALA A 573 8.24 -13.05 -8.85
N GLY A 574 7.32 -12.98 -7.89
CA GLY A 574 6.10 -13.79 -7.84
C GLY A 574 4.86 -12.92 -7.74
N THR A 575 3.68 -13.52 -7.68
CA THR A 575 2.40 -12.81 -7.54
C THR A 575 2.18 -12.24 -6.14
N GLY A 576 2.82 -12.84 -5.11
CA GLY A 576 2.77 -12.36 -3.73
C GLY A 576 4.00 -11.54 -3.34
N MET A 577 3.80 -10.48 -2.54
CA MET A 577 4.89 -9.68 -1.99
C MET A 577 5.74 -10.57 -1.06
N PRO A 578 7.07 -10.67 -1.29
CA PRO A 578 7.93 -11.41 -0.38
C PRO A 578 7.93 -10.72 0.98
N SER A 579 7.66 -11.48 2.04
CA SER A 579 7.67 -10.95 3.40
C SER A 579 8.01 -12.04 4.41
N ALA A 580 8.59 -11.63 5.53
CA ALA A 580 8.82 -12.44 6.71
C ALA A 580 8.35 -11.68 7.95
N LEU A 581 8.11 -12.39 9.04
CA LEU A 581 7.88 -11.78 10.33
C LEU A 581 9.21 -11.78 11.12
N GLY A 582 9.70 -10.59 11.42
CA GLY A 582 10.73 -10.33 12.39
C GLY A 582 10.12 -9.90 13.71
N SER A 583 10.94 -9.28 14.57
CA SER A 583 10.53 -8.72 15.85
C SER A 583 11.15 -7.34 16.06
N LEU A 584 10.41 -6.45 16.69
CA LEU A 584 10.92 -5.19 17.21
C LEU A 584 10.40 -4.99 18.64
N ARG A 585 11.13 -4.20 19.45
CA ARG A 585 10.69 -3.86 20.78
C ARG A 585 9.33 -3.16 20.73
N ASN A 586 8.44 -3.48 21.67
CA ASN A 586 7.13 -2.86 21.74
C ASN A 586 7.25 -1.33 21.92
N PRO A 587 6.84 -0.52 20.94
CA PRO A 587 7.04 0.93 21.01
C PRO A 587 6.23 1.62 22.11
N LEU A 588 5.20 0.96 22.62
CA LEU A 588 4.38 1.50 23.71
C LEU A 588 5.12 1.52 25.05
N HIS A 589 6.02 0.56 25.28
CA HIS A 589 6.78 0.47 26.54
C HIS A 589 7.81 1.60 26.68
N ASP A 590 8.40 2.05 25.58
CA ASP A 590 9.43 3.10 25.60
C ASP A 590 8.83 4.52 25.76
N ASN A 591 7.51 4.67 25.57
CA ASN A 591 6.85 5.97 25.49
C ASN A 591 5.99 6.31 26.73
N GLY A 592 6.19 5.62 27.86
CA GLY A 592 5.57 5.95 29.14
C GLY A 592 4.07 5.65 29.20
N VAL A 593 3.60 4.71 28.41
CA VAL A 593 2.21 4.20 28.51
C VAL A 593 2.14 3.32 29.75
N PRO A 594 1.20 3.52 30.69
CA PRO A 594 1.02 2.66 31.85
C PRO A 594 0.71 1.22 31.41
N SER A 595 1.45 0.27 31.92
CA SER A 595 1.21 -1.17 31.75
C SER A 595 -0.11 -1.64 32.35
#